data_b592d3272307defb5a2df8c70ff09256
#
_entry.id   b592d3272307defb5a2df8c70ff09256
#
_cell.length_a   1.000
_cell.length_b   1.000
_cell.length_c   1.000
_cell.angle_alpha   90.00
_cell.angle_beta   90.00
_cell.angle_gamma   90.00
#
_symmetry.space_group_name_H-M   'P 1'
#
loop_
_entity.id
_entity.type
_entity.pdbx_description
1 polymer ?
#
loop_
_entity_poly.entity_id
_entity_poly.type
_entity_poly.pdbx_seq_one_letter_code
_entity_poly.pdbx_strand_id
1 'polypeptide(L)'
;GLRPLRSIETDEYLCAMSEAGQIDFPAETVISRDRVKSGGTLYYDHIRGRSFNTVETLEDLAGRKDYAAMLNEARITLGDIPVPTAGDAGAVPELNVHQRMVAYSLNQESLKLLMDPMLQNGAEKVSAMGYGYAINSLTDEEGGMAKYFSQRFAQVTNPPLDSIREADGMTLRVALGSRPMFTANRTKQVVIPSPILTPTEMAQLEAQAEAPVKRFDMLFDHGKIVDANAIEAALTVLCDAVEATVRPQGGIIIISDRNVSKTRAALPLILAVAALNQRLIAEGLRFNASIIVESGQVASSHHVSTALGFGASAVMPLSVVARAQDKYASAEDQAAAIKKYVKGCEKALMKTMGKVGLCTAESYIGGEFFEPNFFDTNSGKLADFFPNMNAPVGGVGFETVVKSAFDWHTHALSVAEEGDIPLLGLFKERNDGAGHSYGLVAVRGFEDLTAE
;
A
#
# COMPACT_ATOMS: atom_id res chain seq x y z
N GLY A 1 17.61 19.72 -6.01
CA GLY A 1 18.22 20.05 -7.21
C GLY A 1 17.51 20.87 -8.27
N LEU A 2 16.37 21.56 -7.97
CA LEU A 2 15.67 22.38 -8.99
C LEU A 2 16.32 23.75 -9.25
N ARG A 3 17.10 24.26 -8.30
CA ARG A 3 17.80 25.55 -8.46
C ARG A 3 19.30 25.34 -8.42
N PRO A 4 20.08 26.04 -9.26
CA PRO A 4 21.52 25.97 -9.22
C PRO A 4 22.06 26.58 -7.93
N LEU A 5 23.12 26.01 -7.38
CA LEU A 5 23.87 26.54 -6.27
C LEU A 5 25.08 27.30 -6.80
N ARG A 6 25.34 28.52 -6.31
CA ARG A 6 26.55 29.28 -6.61
C ARG A 6 27.65 28.90 -5.65
N SER A 7 28.88 28.84 -6.12
CA SER A 7 30.07 28.65 -5.28
C SER A 7 31.14 29.69 -5.54
N ILE A 8 31.85 30.05 -4.50
CA ILE A 8 33.05 30.88 -4.53
C ILE A 8 34.11 30.13 -3.70
N GLU A 9 35.26 29.95 -4.30
CA GLU A 9 36.47 29.44 -3.63
C GLU A 9 37.50 30.56 -3.51
N THR A 10 37.99 30.74 -2.32
CA THR A 10 39.07 31.65 -1.98
C THR A 10 40.26 30.89 -1.43
N ASP A 11 41.31 31.53 -1.10
CA ASP A 11 42.47 30.95 -0.40
C ASP A 11 42.14 30.39 0.99
N GLU A 12 41.07 30.90 1.64
CA GLU A 12 40.67 30.47 3.00
C GLU A 12 39.30 29.79 3.05
N TYR A 13 38.40 30.08 2.09
CA TYR A 13 36.99 29.64 2.18
C TYR A 13 36.51 29.01 0.91
N LEU A 14 35.68 27.95 1.07
CA LEU A 14 34.76 27.48 0.05
C LEU A 14 33.33 27.78 0.49
N CYS A 15 32.68 28.69 -0.22
CA CYS A 15 31.32 29.14 0.07
C CYS A 15 30.35 28.65 -0.98
N ALA A 16 29.18 28.14 -0.52
CA ALA A 16 28.08 27.77 -1.38
C ALA A 16 26.83 28.57 -0.98
N MET A 17 26.18 29.19 -1.97
CA MET A 17 25.07 30.10 -1.75
C MET A 17 24.03 30.02 -2.86
N SER A 18 22.78 30.35 -2.55
CA SER A 18 21.70 30.36 -3.54
C SER A 18 21.86 31.45 -4.60
N GLU A 19 22.36 32.63 -4.19
CA GLU A 19 22.58 33.78 -5.06
C GLU A 19 24.02 34.31 -4.89
N ALA A 20 24.59 34.77 -5.99
CA ALA A 20 25.90 35.44 -5.94
C ALA A 20 25.80 36.78 -5.21
N GLY A 21 26.82 37.14 -4.43
CA GLY A 21 26.90 38.43 -3.73
C GLY A 21 26.23 38.40 -2.34
N GLN A 22 25.89 37.26 -1.79
CA GLN A 22 25.45 37.14 -0.37
C GLN A 22 26.62 37.37 0.59
N ILE A 23 27.83 37.05 0.14
CA ILE A 23 29.08 37.29 0.86
C ILE A 23 30.03 37.98 -0.12
N ASP A 24 30.59 39.10 0.27
CA ASP A 24 31.61 39.81 -0.50
C ASP A 24 33.01 39.32 -0.10
N PHE A 25 33.80 39.00 -1.11
CA PHE A 25 35.21 38.66 -0.97
C PHE A 25 36.05 39.60 -1.78
N PRO A 26 37.21 40.03 -1.28
CA PRO A 26 38.18 40.79 -2.06
C PRO A 26 38.52 40.04 -3.36
N ALA A 27 38.50 40.73 -4.49
CA ALA A 27 38.64 40.09 -5.79
C ALA A 27 39.95 39.29 -5.94
N GLU A 28 40.99 39.77 -5.30
CA GLU A 28 42.33 39.17 -5.29
C GLU A 28 42.41 37.86 -4.52
N THR A 29 41.47 37.59 -3.61
CA THR A 29 41.42 36.33 -2.84
C THR A 29 40.61 35.23 -3.54
N VAL A 30 39.85 35.57 -4.57
CA VAL A 30 38.95 34.65 -5.27
C VAL A 30 39.74 33.78 -6.25
N ILE A 31 39.79 32.49 -5.98
CA ILE A 31 40.42 31.48 -6.85
C ILE A 31 39.43 31.08 -7.96
N SER A 32 38.18 30.79 -7.60
CA SER A 32 37.16 30.41 -8.58
C SER A 32 35.75 30.87 -8.20
N ARG A 33 34.94 31.10 -9.22
CA ARG A 33 33.49 31.32 -9.11
C ARG A 33 32.78 30.39 -10.05
N ASP A 34 31.91 29.55 -9.51
CA ASP A 34 31.24 28.54 -10.30
C ASP A 34 29.75 28.37 -9.93
N ARG A 35 29.10 27.50 -10.64
CA ARG A 35 27.72 27.13 -10.43
C ARG A 35 27.59 25.63 -10.43
N VAL A 36 27.17 25.03 -9.29
CA VAL A 36 26.79 23.63 -9.23
C VAL A 36 25.51 23.47 -10.02
N LYS A 37 25.60 22.75 -11.15
CA LYS A 37 24.45 22.45 -12.02
C LYS A 37 23.50 21.47 -11.35
N SER A 38 22.28 21.37 -11.87
CA SER A 38 21.32 20.37 -11.41
C SER A 38 21.93 18.96 -11.51
N GLY A 39 21.81 18.16 -10.43
CA GLY A 39 22.46 16.84 -10.31
C GLY A 39 23.95 16.87 -10.06
N GLY A 40 24.57 18.06 -9.99
CA GLY A 40 25.99 18.21 -9.69
C GLY A 40 26.30 18.19 -8.20
N THR A 41 27.56 18.00 -7.88
CA THR A 41 28.10 17.94 -6.52
C THR A 41 29.29 18.88 -6.38
N LEU A 42 29.36 19.57 -5.26
CA LEU A 42 30.54 20.30 -4.80
C LEU A 42 31.07 19.60 -3.55
N TYR A 43 32.28 19.12 -3.59
CA TYR A 43 32.91 18.41 -2.50
C TYR A 43 34.27 19.02 -2.19
N TYR A 44 34.56 19.23 -0.91
CA TYR A 44 35.86 19.67 -0.44
C TYR A 44 36.45 18.62 0.53
N ASP A 45 37.66 18.20 0.26
CA ASP A 45 38.40 17.26 1.13
C ASP A 45 39.39 18.06 2.00
N HIS A 46 39.11 18.16 3.29
CA HIS A 46 39.96 18.88 4.26
C HIS A 46 41.32 18.23 4.47
N ILE A 47 41.44 16.92 4.20
CA ILE A 47 42.73 16.21 4.32
C ILE A 47 43.61 16.51 3.12
N ARG A 48 43.01 16.49 1.92
CA ARG A 48 43.71 16.77 0.66
C ARG A 48 43.84 18.28 0.38
N GLY A 49 43.09 19.11 1.12
CA GLY A 49 43.10 20.56 1.01
C GLY A 49 42.62 21.11 -0.34
N ARG A 50 41.69 20.42 -1.02
CA ARG A 50 41.17 20.87 -2.31
C ARG A 50 39.71 20.55 -2.55
N SER A 51 39.09 21.31 -3.44
CA SER A 51 37.78 21.05 -4.00
C SER A 51 37.81 20.01 -5.13
N PHE A 52 36.67 19.34 -5.32
CA PHE A 52 36.44 18.37 -6.38
C PHE A 52 35.20 18.76 -7.16
N ASN A 53 35.27 18.72 -8.46
CA ASN A 53 34.07 18.84 -9.30
C ASN A 53 33.23 17.56 -9.26
N THR A 54 32.07 17.56 -9.92
CA THR A 54 31.13 16.42 -9.91
C THR A 54 31.77 15.12 -10.39
N VAL A 55 32.54 15.16 -11.48
CA VAL A 55 33.15 13.94 -12.07
C VAL A 55 34.22 13.38 -11.13
N GLU A 56 35.15 14.24 -10.68
CA GLU A 56 36.19 13.85 -9.72
C GLU A 56 35.61 13.31 -8.41
N THR A 57 34.53 13.92 -7.91
CA THR A 57 33.83 13.46 -6.69
C THR A 57 33.26 12.07 -6.89
N LEU A 58 32.57 11.83 -8.01
CA LEU A 58 31.99 10.51 -8.30
C LEU A 58 33.06 9.44 -8.49
N GLU A 59 34.16 9.76 -9.18
CA GLU A 59 35.29 8.85 -9.37
C GLU A 59 35.97 8.51 -8.04
N ASP A 60 36.24 9.51 -7.20
CA ASP A 60 36.84 9.31 -5.88
C ASP A 60 35.95 8.45 -4.97
N LEU A 61 34.65 8.75 -4.94
CA LEU A 61 33.67 7.98 -4.14
C LEU A 61 33.52 6.55 -4.67
N ALA A 62 33.41 6.38 -5.99
CA ALA A 62 33.28 5.07 -6.62
C ALA A 62 34.50 4.18 -6.39
N GLY A 63 35.69 4.77 -6.32
CA GLY A 63 36.94 4.05 -6.06
C GLY A 63 37.19 3.65 -4.61
N ARG A 64 36.39 4.15 -3.65
CA ARG A 64 36.64 3.89 -2.21
C ARG A 64 36.28 2.49 -1.76
N LYS A 65 35.28 1.85 -2.39
CA LYS A 65 34.78 0.53 -2.04
C LYS A 65 34.27 -0.20 -3.27
N ASP A 66 34.24 -1.52 -3.23
CA ASP A 66 33.50 -2.32 -4.22
C ASP A 66 31.99 -2.33 -3.87
N TYR A 67 31.29 -1.29 -4.31
CA TYR A 67 29.85 -1.16 -4.06
C TYR A 67 29.03 -2.23 -4.79
N ALA A 68 29.52 -2.77 -5.90
CA ALA A 68 28.83 -3.85 -6.61
C ALA A 68 28.84 -5.14 -5.78
N ALA A 69 29.99 -5.52 -5.23
CA ALA A 69 30.10 -6.66 -4.32
C ALA A 69 29.23 -6.45 -3.08
N MET A 70 29.26 -5.26 -2.46
CA MET A 70 28.42 -4.94 -1.29
C MET A 70 26.93 -5.07 -1.60
N LEU A 71 26.47 -4.63 -2.76
CA LEU A 71 25.07 -4.75 -3.17
C LEU A 71 24.68 -6.21 -3.40
N ASN A 72 25.53 -7.02 -4.01
CA ASN A 72 25.30 -8.44 -4.24
C ASN A 72 25.24 -9.24 -2.94
N GLU A 73 26.02 -8.84 -1.94
CA GLU A 73 25.96 -9.42 -0.59
C GLU A 73 24.70 -9.00 0.17
N ALA A 74 24.22 -7.77 -0.04
CA ALA A 74 23.10 -7.20 0.71
C ALA A 74 21.72 -7.55 0.17
N ARG A 75 21.58 -7.93 -1.11
CA ARG A 75 20.29 -8.13 -1.74
C ARG A 75 20.30 -9.20 -2.84
N ILE A 76 19.11 -9.74 -3.10
CA ILE A 76 18.80 -10.58 -4.26
C ILE A 76 17.56 -10.01 -4.96
N THR A 77 17.48 -10.09 -6.28
CA THR A 77 16.27 -9.69 -7.02
C THR A 77 15.34 -10.88 -7.13
N LEU A 78 14.03 -10.67 -6.95
CA LEU A 78 13.04 -11.76 -7.04
C LEU A 78 13.10 -12.50 -8.37
N GLY A 79 13.39 -11.79 -9.47
CA GLY A 79 13.55 -12.40 -10.80
C GLY A 79 14.73 -13.39 -10.90
N ASP A 80 15.71 -13.33 -10.01
CA ASP A 80 16.86 -14.25 -9.96
C ASP A 80 16.54 -15.50 -9.13
N ILE A 81 15.39 -15.54 -8.43
CA ILE A 81 14.93 -16.68 -7.64
C ILE A 81 14.15 -17.65 -8.55
N PRO A 82 14.54 -18.94 -8.62
CA PRO A 82 13.82 -19.91 -9.42
C PRO A 82 12.34 -20.02 -9.01
N VAL A 83 11.48 -20.18 -10.00
CA VAL A 83 10.06 -20.51 -9.74
C VAL A 83 9.99 -21.96 -9.24
N PRO A 84 9.36 -22.23 -8.09
CA PRO A 84 9.22 -23.59 -7.59
C PRO A 84 8.43 -24.47 -8.58
N THR A 85 8.88 -25.68 -8.81
CA THR A 85 8.24 -26.63 -9.77
C THR A 85 6.95 -27.25 -9.24
N ALA A 86 6.68 -27.19 -7.95
CA ALA A 86 5.44 -27.62 -7.33
C ALA A 86 5.06 -26.54 -6.29
N GLY A 87 4.04 -25.78 -6.59
CA GLY A 87 3.31 -25.07 -5.54
C GLY A 87 2.56 -26.08 -4.70
N ASP A 88 2.59 -25.91 -3.38
CA ASP A 88 1.69 -26.62 -2.49
C ASP A 88 0.25 -26.32 -2.97
N ALA A 89 -0.42 -27.32 -3.53
CA ALA A 89 -1.84 -27.23 -3.80
C ALA A 89 -2.50 -27.19 -2.42
N GLY A 90 -2.62 -25.99 -1.86
CA GLY A 90 -3.16 -25.75 -0.54
C GLY A 90 -4.46 -26.52 -0.34
N ALA A 91 -4.83 -26.82 0.90
CA ALA A 91 -6.07 -27.50 1.22
C ALA A 91 -7.25 -26.89 0.45
N VAL A 92 -8.13 -27.72 -0.08
CA VAL A 92 -9.35 -27.25 -0.76
C VAL A 92 -10.12 -26.33 0.20
N PRO A 93 -10.40 -25.09 -0.20
CA PRO A 93 -11.09 -24.14 0.66
C PRO A 93 -12.46 -24.69 1.10
N GLU A 94 -12.81 -24.56 2.37
CA GLU A 94 -14.10 -24.98 2.91
C GLU A 94 -15.26 -24.19 2.31
N LEU A 95 -15.04 -22.89 2.06
CA LEU A 95 -15.99 -21.99 1.43
C LEU A 95 -15.80 -21.99 -0.09
N ASN A 96 -16.90 -22.03 -0.85
CA ASN A 96 -16.85 -21.88 -2.30
C ASN A 96 -16.37 -20.48 -2.70
N VAL A 97 -16.10 -20.24 -4.00
CA VAL A 97 -15.55 -18.98 -4.49
C VAL A 97 -16.47 -17.79 -4.18
N HIS A 98 -17.79 -17.94 -4.31
CA HIS A 98 -18.76 -16.86 -4.08
C HIS A 98 -18.92 -16.55 -2.59
N GLN A 99 -18.93 -17.57 -1.75
CA GLN A 99 -18.89 -17.42 -0.29
C GLN A 99 -17.64 -16.64 0.14
N ARG A 100 -16.47 -17.00 -0.41
CA ARG A 100 -15.22 -16.29 -0.09
C ARG A 100 -15.27 -14.83 -0.51
N MET A 101 -15.84 -14.49 -1.67
CA MET A 101 -15.99 -13.08 -2.09
C MET A 101 -16.76 -12.28 -1.05
N VAL A 102 -17.89 -12.80 -0.57
CA VAL A 102 -18.70 -12.12 0.46
C VAL A 102 -18.02 -12.11 1.82
N ALA A 103 -17.33 -13.20 2.21
CA ALA A 103 -16.54 -13.26 3.44
C ALA A 103 -15.39 -12.23 3.48
N TYR A 104 -14.91 -11.79 2.31
CA TYR A 104 -13.95 -10.69 2.15
C TYR A 104 -14.62 -9.32 2.00
N SER A 105 -15.92 -9.22 2.31
CA SER A 105 -16.70 -8.00 2.19
C SER A 105 -16.80 -7.43 0.77
N LEU A 106 -16.75 -8.30 -0.24
CA LEU A 106 -16.90 -7.91 -1.63
C LEU A 106 -18.34 -8.11 -2.11
N ASN A 107 -18.80 -7.22 -2.96
CA ASN A 107 -20.13 -7.18 -3.53
C ASN A 107 -20.08 -7.34 -5.07
N GLN A 108 -21.23 -7.41 -5.74
CA GLN A 108 -21.27 -7.53 -7.20
C GLN A 108 -20.59 -6.36 -7.92
N GLU A 109 -20.65 -5.17 -7.36
CA GLU A 109 -20.02 -3.98 -7.93
C GLU A 109 -18.49 -4.10 -7.83
N SER A 110 -17.96 -4.60 -6.72
CA SER A 110 -16.54 -4.93 -6.58
C SER A 110 -16.07 -5.91 -7.65
N LEU A 111 -16.87 -6.92 -7.96
CA LEU A 111 -16.54 -7.91 -8.98
C LEU A 111 -16.67 -7.33 -10.39
N LYS A 112 -17.85 -6.79 -10.74
CA LYS A 112 -18.21 -6.43 -12.13
C LYS A 112 -17.69 -5.07 -12.56
N LEU A 113 -17.52 -4.12 -11.63
CA LEU A 113 -17.11 -2.75 -11.97
C LEU A 113 -15.65 -2.43 -11.60
N LEU A 114 -15.05 -3.17 -10.66
CA LEU A 114 -13.65 -2.97 -10.28
C LEU A 114 -12.76 -4.08 -10.82
N MET A 115 -12.95 -5.33 -10.41
CA MET A 115 -12.04 -6.43 -10.78
C MET A 115 -12.13 -6.83 -12.26
N ASP A 116 -13.34 -7.08 -12.79
CA ASP A 116 -13.50 -7.60 -14.13
C ASP A 116 -12.90 -6.67 -15.22
N PRO A 117 -13.10 -5.33 -15.18
CA PRO A 117 -12.45 -4.44 -16.15
C PRO A 117 -10.93 -4.46 -16.07
N MET A 118 -10.38 -4.59 -14.87
CA MET A 118 -8.93 -4.65 -14.68
C MET A 118 -8.34 -5.97 -15.19
N LEU A 119 -9.01 -7.10 -14.93
CA LEU A 119 -8.62 -8.41 -15.45
C LEU A 119 -8.67 -8.47 -16.98
N GLN A 120 -9.67 -7.83 -17.58
CA GLN A 120 -9.88 -7.83 -19.04
C GLN A 120 -8.97 -6.85 -19.77
N ASN A 121 -8.88 -5.60 -19.29
CA ASN A 121 -8.32 -4.47 -20.02
C ASN A 121 -7.01 -3.93 -19.41
N GLY A 122 -6.65 -4.34 -18.20
CA GLY A 122 -5.47 -3.79 -17.48
C GLY A 122 -5.63 -2.31 -17.13
N ALA A 123 -6.87 -1.87 -16.92
CA ALA A 123 -7.18 -0.50 -16.54
C ALA A 123 -8.38 -0.48 -15.59
N GLU A 124 -8.29 0.35 -14.56
CA GLU A 124 -9.38 0.61 -13.65
C GLU A 124 -10.48 1.42 -14.37
N LYS A 125 -11.72 1.12 -14.05
CA LYS A 125 -12.85 1.86 -14.62
C LYS A 125 -12.83 3.29 -14.09
N VAL A 126 -12.77 4.25 -14.99
CA VAL A 126 -12.89 5.67 -14.65
C VAL A 126 -14.36 6.02 -14.52
N SER A 127 -14.73 6.64 -13.41
CA SER A 127 -16.05 7.21 -13.19
C SER A 127 -15.93 8.67 -12.79
N ALA A 128 -16.98 9.46 -13.04
CA ALA A 128 -17.03 10.84 -12.58
C ALA A 128 -17.12 10.86 -11.04
N MET A 129 -16.26 11.63 -10.41
CA MET A 129 -16.32 11.92 -8.97
C MET A 129 -17.40 12.97 -8.74
N GLY A 130 -18.67 12.56 -8.74
CA GLY A 130 -19.81 13.44 -8.45
C GLY A 130 -20.32 13.22 -7.01
N TYR A 131 -21.08 14.19 -6.51
CA TYR A 131 -21.72 14.08 -5.19
C TYR A 131 -22.96 13.15 -5.19
N GLY A 132 -23.23 12.45 -6.28
CA GLY A 132 -24.35 11.52 -6.41
C GLY A 132 -24.09 10.12 -5.84
N TYR A 133 -22.91 9.87 -5.27
CA TYR A 133 -22.58 8.58 -4.69
C TYR A 133 -23.17 8.41 -3.29
N ALA A 134 -23.40 7.14 -2.92
CA ALA A 134 -23.70 6.78 -1.54
C ALA A 134 -22.60 7.29 -0.61
N ILE A 135 -22.99 7.72 0.59
CA ILE A 135 -22.05 8.03 1.67
C ILE A 135 -21.68 6.70 2.33
N ASN A 136 -20.77 5.96 1.70
CA ASN A 136 -20.45 4.57 2.02
C ASN A 136 -20.01 4.36 3.48
N SER A 137 -19.33 5.36 4.06
CA SER A 137 -18.90 5.33 5.46
C SER A 137 -20.05 5.34 6.48
N LEU A 138 -21.22 5.85 6.11
CA LEU A 138 -22.40 5.93 7.00
C LEU A 138 -23.43 4.85 6.74
N THR A 139 -23.23 4.00 5.72
CA THR A 139 -24.16 2.91 5.40
C THR A 139 -23.62 1.57 5.90
N ASP A 140 -24.51 0.71 6.40
CA ASP A 140 -24.20 -0.68 6.75
C ASP A 140 -24.11 -1.59 5.52
N GLU A 141 -24.46 -1.09 4.33
CA GLU A 141 -24.56 -1.84 3.08
C GLU A 141 -23.19 -2.28 2.57
N GLU A 142 -22.17 -1.41 2.62
CA GLU A 142 -20.84 -1.73 2.17
C GLU A 142 -19.97 -2.25 3.32
N GLY A 143 -19.39 -3.44 3.14
CA GLY A 143 -18.40 -4.01 4.04
C GLY A 143 -16.98 -3.50 3.81
N GLY A 144 -16.06 -3.97 4.64
CA GLY A 144 -14.65 -3.61 4.58
C GLY A 144 -14.34 -2.23 5.12
N MET A 145 -13.05 -1.91 5.20
CA MET A 145 -12.59 -0.67 5.83
C MET A 145 -12.11 0.40 4.85
N ALA A 146 -11.83 0.05 3.60
CA ALA A 146 -11.26 1.01 2.64
C ALA A 146 -12.17 2.22 2.39
N LYS A 147 -13.48 2.05 2.56
CA LYS A 147 -14.50 3.12 2.46
C LYS A 147 -14.30 4.26 3.45
N TYR A 148 -13.64 4.00 4.57
CA TYR A 148 -13.40 5.01 5.61
C TYR A 148 -12.22 5.93 5.32
N PHE A 149 -11.47 5.69 4.25
CA PHE A 149 -10.24 6.44 3.97
C PHE A 149 -10.28 7.06 2.58
N SER A 150 -10.09 8.37 2.51
CA SER A 150 -9.86 9.10 1.26
C SER A 150 -8.41 9.52 1.14
N GLN A 151 -7.87 9.49 -0.09
CA GLN A 151 -6.50 9.93 -0.36
C GLN A 151 -6.36 11.43 -0.09
N ARG A 152 -5.32 11.82 0.65
CA ARG A 152 -4.90 13.21 0.81
C ARG A 152 -3.96 13.57 -0.32
N PHE A 153 -4.40 14.46 -1.19
CA PHE A 153 -3.58 14.95 -2.28
C PHE A 153 -3.19 16.41 -2.07
N ALA A 154 -1.92 16.74 -2.36
CA ALA A 154 -1.54 18.12 -2.61
C ALA A 154 -2.09 18.51 -3.98
N GLN A 155 -3.25 19.14 -4.00
CA GLN A 155 -3.87 19.58 -5.26
C GLN A 155 -3.12 20.78 -5.81
N VAL A 156 -2.40 20.56 -6.93
CA VAL A 156 -1.72 21.59 -7.68
C VAL A 156 -2.30 21.68 -9.09
N THR A 157 -2.36 22.87 -9.65
CA THR A 157 -2.87 23.11 -11.01
C THR A 157 -2.06 22.35 -12.06
N ASN A 158 -0.74 22.34 -11.91
CA ASN A 158 0.19 21.63 -12.78
C ASN A 158 1.04 20.68 -11.94
N PRO A 159 0.72 19.37 -11.90
CA PRO A 159 1.55 18.38 -11.24
C PRO A 159 2.99 18.39 -11.79
N PRO A 160 4.02 18.18 -10.96
CA PRO A 160 5.42 18.22 -11.40
C PRO A 160 5.77 17.09 -12.37
N LEU A 161 5.00 15.99 -12.35
CA LEU A 161 5.14 14.85 -13.26
C LEU A 161 3.83 14.66 -14.03
N ASP A 162 3.92 14.56 -15.34
CA ASP A 162 2.84 14.13 -16.20
C ASP A 162 2.84 12.59 -16.34
N SER A 163 1.76 12.02 -16.91
CA SER A 163 1.60 10.58 -17.04
C SER A 163 2.65 9.87 -17.92
N ILE A 164 3.43 10.62 -18.71
CA ILE A 164 4.53 10.08 -19.52
C ILE A 164 5.80 10.00 -18.68
N ARG A 165 6.10 11.06 -17.91
CA ARG A 165 7.28 11.13 -17.04
C ARG A 165 7.16 10.32 -15.77
N GLU A 166 5.95 9.94 -15.35
CA GLU A 166 5.74 9.04 -14.21
C GLU A 166 6.55 7.74 -14.37
N ALA A 167 6.58 7.17 -15.58
CA ALA A 167 7.30 5.93 -15.86
C ALA A 167 8.82 6.04 -15.66
N ASP A 168 9.40 7.21 -15.95
CA ASP A 168 10.84 7.43 -15.85
C ASP A 168 11.26 8.01 -14.49
N GLY A 169 10.37 8.77 -13.86
CA GLY A 169 10.64 9.50 -12.61
C GLY A 169 10.24 8.77 -11.34
N MET A 170 9.52 7.65 -11.45
CA MET A 170 8.98 6.90 -10.31
C MET A 170 9.44 5.45 -10.33
N THR A 171 9.51 4.84 -9.14
CA THR A 171 9.78 3.41 -8.99
C THR A 171 8.81 2.76 -8.02
N LEU A 172 8.27 1.62 -8.44
CA LEU A 172 7.44 0.74 -7.61
C LEU A 172 8.28 -0.33 -6.89
N ARG A 173 9.58 -0.36 -7.12
CA ARG A 173 10.49 -1.34 -6.52
C ARG A 173 10.47 -1.21 -4.99
N VAL A 174 10.40 -2.37 -4.32
CA VAL A 174 10.45 -2.47 -2.85
C VAL A 174 11.50 -3.51 -2.45
N ALA A 175 12.29 -3.20 -1.44
CA ALA A 175 13.23 -4.14 -0.83
C ALA A 175 12.60 -4.75 0.43
N LEU A 176 12.33 -6.05 0.39
CA LEU A 176 11.70 -6.81 1.46
C LEU A 176 12.74 -7.40 2.42
N GLY A 177 12.39 -7.49 3.69
CA GLY A 177 13.23 -7.99 4.77
C GLY A 177 13.70 -6.89 5.71
N SER A 178 14.72 -7.17 6.51
CA SER A 178 15.29 -6.19 7.43
C SER A 178 15.99 -5.08 6.66
N ARG A 179 15.70 -3.82 7.02
CA ARG A 179 16.40 -2.68 6.43
C ARG A 179 17.83 -2.60 6.97
N PRO A 180 18.83 -2.27 6.12
CA PRO A 180 20.17 -2.00 6.58
C PRO A 180 20.15 -0.76 7.49
N MET A 181 20.62 -0.95 8.71
CA MET A 181 20.89 0.11 9.67
C MET A 181 22.41 0.39 9.71
N PHE A 182 22.89 1.06 10.74
CA PHE A 182 24.32 1.31 10.94
C PHE A 182 25.14 0.05 11.24
N THR A 183 24.47 -1.07 11.48
CA THR A 183 25.09 -2.38 11.70
C THR A 183 24.94 -3.25 10.46
N ALA A 184 25.86 -4.19 10.25
CA ALA A 184 25.79 -5.14 9.13
C ALA A 184 24.45 -5.92 9.16
N ASN A 185 23.82 -6.04 8.01
CA ASN A 185 22.62 -6.87 7.86
C ASN A 185 22.98 -8.34 8.11
N ARG A 186 22.09 -9.02 8.83
CA ARG A 186 22.21 -10.44 9.10
C ARG A 186 21.67 -11.30 7.95
N THR A 187 20.79 -10.73 7.12
CA THR A 187 20.12 -11.41 6.02
C THR A 187 20.05 -10.48 4.81
N LYS A 188 19.97 -11.06 3.62
CA LYS A 188 19.76 -10.27 2.40
C LYS A 188 18.34 -9.72 2.35
N GLN A 189 18.18 -8.63 1.62
CA GLN A 189 16.86 -8.15 1.21
C GLN A 189 16.45 -8.79 -0.12
N VAL A 190 15.18 -9.12 -0.26
CA VAL A 190 14.59 -9.56 -1.53
C VAL A 190 13.96 -8.37 -2.22
N VAL A 191 14.49 -7.97 -3.37
CA VAL A 191 14.01 -6.84 -4.14
C VAL A 191 12.92 -7.29 -5.11
N ILE A 192 11.72 -6.76 -4.95
CA ILE A 192 10.58 -6.97 -5.85
C ILE A 192 10.39 -5.78 -6.78
N PRO A 193 9.99 -5.99 -8.05
CA PRO A 193 9.79 -4.90 -9.01
C PRO A 193 8.54 -4.06 -8.72
N SER A 194 7.56 -4.64 -8.05
CA SER A 194 6.26 -4.05 -7.75
C SER A 194 5.76 -4.51 -6.38
N PRO A 195 5.04 -3.65 -5.64
CA PRO A 195 4.40 -4.05 -4.39
C PRO A 195 3.11 -4.87 -4.59
N ILE A 196 2.70 -5.14 -5.84
CA ILE A 196 1.54 -5.98 -6.14
C ILE A 196 2.05 -7.31 -6.68
N LEU A 197 1.90 -8.37 -5.88
CA LEU A 197 2.48 -9.68 -6.14
C LEU A 197 1.47 -10.62 -6.81
N THR A 198 1.98 -11.45 -7.70
CA THR A 198 1.28 -12.59 -8.28
C THR A 198 1.46 -13.85 -7.44
N PRO A 199 0.64 -14.90 -7.63
CA PRO A 199 0.85 -16.19 -6.95
C PRO A 199 2.24 -16.81 -7.19
N THR A 200 2.77 -16.65 -8.40
CA THR A 200 4.11 -17.14 -8.76
C THR A 200 5.20 -16.42 -7.96
N GLU A 201 5.11 -15.10 -7.86
CA GLU A 201 6.07 -14.30 -7.09
C GLU A 201 5.98 -14.59 -5.58
N MET A 202 4.78 -14.83 -5.06
CA MET A 202 4.61 -15.29 -3.67
C MET A 202 5.28 -16.65 -3.44
N ALA A 203 5.11 -17.60 -4.36
CA ALA A 203 5.76 -18.90 -4.27
C ALA A 203 7.31 -18.79 -4.34
N GLN A 204 7.84 -17.90 -5.17
CA GLN A 204 9.28 -17.61 -5.21
C GLN A 204 9.78 -17.03 -3.88
N LEU A 205 9.02 -16.07 -3.29
CA LEU A 205 9.37 -15.48 -2.00
C LEU A 205 9.36 -16.50 -0.86
N GLU A 206 8.45 -17.45 -0.86
CA GLU A 206 8.40 -18.48 0.18
C GLU A 206 9.46 -19.57 0.00
N ALA A 207 9.86 -19.85 -1.22
CA ALA A 207 10.85 -20.88 -1.53
C ALA A 207 12.31 -20.42 -1.35
N GLN A 208 12.58 -19.11 -1.32
CA GLN A 208 13.94 -18.59 -1.20
C GLN A 208 14.47 -18.73 0.24
N ALA A 209 15.81 -18.87 0.38
CA ALA A 209 16.50 -19.09 1.65
C ALA A 209 17.32 -17.87 2.12
N GLU A 210 17.34 -16.78 1.35
CA GLU A 210 18.21 -15.62 1.58
C GLU A 210 17.70 -14.70 2.71
N ALA A 211 16.39 -14.66 2.90
CA ALA A 211 15.72 -13.92 3.96
C ALA A 211 14.67 -14.80 4.66
N PRO A 212 14.53 -14.71 5.99
CA PRO A 212 13.46 -15.43 6.71
C PRO A 212 12.08 -14.97 6.22
N VAL A 213 11.21 -15.93 5.91
CA VAL A 213 9.81 -15.67 5.56
C VAL A 213 8.91 -16.46 6.50
N LYS A 214 7.89 -15.81 7.05
CA LYS A 214 6.90 -16.49 7.89
C LYS A 214 5.50 -15.96 7.65
N ARG A 215 4.56 -16.92 7.51
CA ARG A 215 3.13 -16.64 7.32
C ARG A 215 2.38 -16.76 8.64
N PHE A 216 1.39 -15.86 8.83
CA PHE A 216 0.47 -15.84 9.96
C PHE A 216 -0.96 -15.69 9.45
N ASP A 217 -1.89 -16.38 10.08
CA ASP A 217 -3.31 -16.20 9.81
C ASP A 217 -3.79 -14.84 10.32
N MET A 218 -4.50 -14.12 9.47
CA MET A 218 -5.17 -12.85 9.77
C MET A 218 -6.67 -13.14 9.91
N LEU A 219 -7.04 -13.94 10.90
CA LEU A 219 -8.39 -14.47 11.10
C LEU A 219 -8.81 -14.34 12.57
N PHE A 220 -10.12 -14.25 12.80
CA PHE A 220 -10.71 -14.34 14.14
C PHE A 220 -11.77 -15.43 14.18
N ASP A 221 -12.06 -15.94 15.37
CA ASP A 221 -13.09 -16.96 15.55
C ASP A 221 -14.49 -16.33 15.43
N HIS A 222 -15.26 -16.79 14.46
CA HIS A 222 -16.59 -16.30 14.18
C HIS A 222 -17.64 -17.12 14.97
N GLY A 223 -18.19 -16.49 16.01
CA GLY A 223 -19.29 -17.03 16.80
C GLY A 223 -20.67 -16.61 16.29
N LYS A 224 -21.73 -17.09 16.94
CA LYS A 224 -23.11 -16.71 16.64
C LYS A 224 -23.49 -15.30 17.14
N ILE A 225 -22.68 -14.73 18.03
CA ILE A 225 -22.91 -13.42 18.66
C ILE A 225 -21.76 -12.52 18.25
N VAL A 226 -22.07 -11.28 17.88
CA VAL A 226 -21.07 -10.25 17.61
C VAL A 226 -20.26 -9.98 18.88
N ASP A 227 -18.96 -10.19 18.82
CA ASP A 227 -18.05 -10.04 19.95
C ASP A 227 -16.82 -9.22 19.56
N ALA A 228 -16.73 -8.01 20.10
CA ALA A 228 -15.58 -7.13 19.88
C ALA A 228 -14.28 -7.73 20.46
N ASN A 229 -14.38 -8.50 21.56
CA ASN A 229 -13.20 -9.13 22.16
C ASN A 229 -12.58 -10.19 21.25
N ALA A 230 -13.37 -10.85 20.40
CA ALA A 230 -12.85 -11.84 19.45
C ALA A 230 -11.87 -11.19 18.45
N ILE A 231 -12.19 -10.01 17.92
CA ILE A 231 -11.30 -9.26 17.02
C ILE A 231 -10.09 -8.72 17.77
N GLU A 232 -10.27 -8.12 18.95
CA GLU A 232 -9.16 -7.60 19.76
C GLU A 232 -8.18 -8.70 20.17
N ALA A 233 -8.70 -9.85 20.62
CA ALA A 233 -7.88 -11.00 20.97
C ALA A 233 -7.09 -11.53 19.77
N ALA A 234 -7.74 -11.65 18.61
CA ALA A 234 -7.08 -12.10 17.38
C ALA A 234 -5.99 -11.12 16.92
N LEU A 235 -6.23 -9.81 17.00
CA LEU A 235 -5.20 -8.80 16.71
C LEU A 235 -4.02 -8.89 17.68
N THR A 236 -4.29 -9.08 18.97
CA THR A 236 -3.23 -9.24 19.98
C THR A 236 -2.39 -10.48 19.70
N VAL A 237 -3.03 -11.63 19.46
CA VAL A 237 -2.33 -12.88 19.13
C VAL A 237 -1.49 -12.74 17.87
N LEU A 238 -2.01 -12.09 16.83
CA LEU A 238 -1.27 -11.82 15.59
C LEU A 238 -0.04 -10.95 15.87
N CYS A 239 -0.22 -9.83 16.57
CA CYS A 239 0.86 -8.90 16.87
C CYS A 239 1.95 -9.55 17.74
N ASP A 240 1.58 -10.28 18.79
CA ASP A 240 2.52 -10.95 19.69
C ASP A 240 3.32 -12.03 18.97
N ALA A 241 2.66 -12.82 18.10
CA ALA A 241 3.32 -13.87 17.32
C ALA A 241 4.31 -13.29 16.29
N VAL A 242 3.94 -12.20 15.63
CA VAL A 242 4.83 -11.50 14.69
C VAL A 242 5.99 -10.85 15.42
N GLU A 243 5.74 -10.15 16.53
CA GLU A 243 6.78 -9.54 17.34
C GLU A 243 7.82 -10.58 17.81
N ALA A 244 7.37 -11.70 18.38
CA ALA A 244 8.23 -12.78 18.81
C ALA A 244 9.08 -13.37 17.67
N THR A 245 8.57 -13.35 16.44
CA THR A 245 9.30 -13.80 15.24
C THR A 245 10.31 -12.78 14.75
N VAL A 246 9.95 -11.49 14.75
CA VAL A 246 10.78 -10.41 14.20
C VAL A 246 11.93 -10.04 15.13
N ARG A 247 11.71 -10.08 16.45
CA ARG A 247 12.69 -9.64 17.46
C ARG A 247 14.06 -10.32 17.35
N PRO A 248 14.20 -11.65 17.14
CA PRO A 248 15.52 -12.30 17.07
C PRO A 248 16.26 -12.09 15.77
N GLN A 249 15.59 -12.01 14.62
CA GLN A 249 16.27 -12.06 13.31
C GLN A 249 15.68 -11.15 12.24
N GLY A 250 14.48 -10.60 12.46
CA GLY A 250 13.77 -9.86 11.43
C GLY A 250 13.24 -10.75 10.29
N GLY A 251 12.90 -10.15 9.16
CA GLY A 251 12.53 -10.88 7.95
C GLY A 251 11.28 -10.38 7.23
N ILE A 252 10.68 -11.26 6.45
CA ILE A 252 9.47 -11.02 5.67
C ILE A 252 8.30 -11.71 6.37
N ILE A 253 7.30 -10.92 6.75
CA ILE A 253 6.09 -11.37 7.42
C ILE A 253 4.94 -11.37 6.42
N ILE A 254 4.29 -12.50 6.24
CA ILE A 254 3.07 -12.62 5.44
C ILE A 254 1.89 -12.74 6.40
N ILE A 255 0.96 -11.78 6.36
CA ILE A 255 -0.33 -11.92 7.04
C ILE A 255 -1.39 -12.29 6.01
N SER A 256 -2.19 -13.32 6.30
CA SER A 256 -3.04 -13.95 5.31
C SER A 256 -4.43 -14.30 5.83
N ASP A 257 -5.47 -14.00 5.05
CA ASP A 257 -6.83 -14.45 5.27
C ASP A 257 -7.25 -15.64 4.37
N ARG A 258 -6.29 -16.32 3.72
CA ARG A 258 -6.55 -17.43 2.79
C ARG A 258 -7.33 -18.59 3.40
N ASN A 259 -7.15 -18.80 4.71
CA ASN A 259 -7.75 -19.89 5.46
C ASN A 259 -9.12 -19.54 6.06
N VAL A 260 -9.82 -18.55 5.47
CA VAL A 260 -11.21 -18.23 5.85
C VAL A 260 -12.08 -19.48 5.72
N SER A 261 -12.90 -19.75 6.76
CA SER A 261 -13.70 -20.96 6.87
C SER A 261 -15.09 -20.65 7.46
N LYS A 262 -15.92 -21.63 7.67
CA LYS A 262 -17.25 -21.42 8.29
C LYS A 262 -17.20 -20.84 9.70
N THR A 263 -16.12 -21.10 10.41
CA THR A 263 -15.94 -20.70 11.82
C THR A 263 -14.85 -19.68 12.05
N ARG A 264 -14.06 -19.35 11.01
CA ARG A 264 -12.98 -18.38 11.08
C ARG A 264 -13.16 -17.30 10.01
N ALA A 265 -13.40 -16.09 10.45
CA ALA A 265 -13.60 -14.92 9.59
C ALA A 265 -12.31 -14.13 9.41
N ALA A 266 -12.22 -13.39 8.29
CA ALA A 266 -11.10 -12.50 8.02
C ALA A 266 -11.12 -11.30 8.98
N LEU A 267 -10.00 -11.00 9.63
CA LEU A 267 -9.81 -9.71 10.31
C LEU A 267 -9.93 -8.57 9.28
N PRO A 268 -10.54 -7.43 9.63
CA PRO A 268 -10.55 -6.28 8.76
C PRO A 268 -9.12 -5.88 8.37
N LEU A 269 -8.82 -5.93 7.06
CA LEU A 269 -7.47 -5.83 6.53
C LEU A 269 -6.69 -4.61 7.05
N ILE A 270 -7.28 -3.42 6.91
CA ILE A 270 -6.59 -2.17 7.26
C ILE A 270 -6.34 -2.09 8.76
N LEU A 271 -7.28 -2.61 9.57
CA LEU A 271 -7.13 -2.69 11.02
C LEU A 271 -5.96 -3.60 11.41
N ALA A 272 -5.87 -4.78 10.80
CA ALA A 272 -4.79 -5.73 11.08
C ALA A 272 -3.41 -5.18 10.67
N VAL A 273 -3.33 -4.53 9.50
CA VAL A 273 -2.09 -3.91 9.02
C VAL A 273 -1.68 -2.75 9.92
N ALA A 274 -2.62 -1.85 10.26
CA ALA A 274 -2.35 -0.69 11.12
C ALA A 274 -1.92 -1.14 12.53
N ALA A 275 -2.66 -2.06 13.15
CA ALA A 275 -2.32 -2.60 14.48
C ALA A 275 -0.91 -3.21 14.52
N LEU A 276 -0.59 -4.04 13.52
CA LEU A 276 0.73 -4.66 13.41
C LEU A 276 1.84 -3.63 13.16
N ASN A 277 1.59 -2.67 12.26
CA ASN A 277 2.53 -1.60 11.96
C ASN A 277 2.83 -0.75 13.22
N GLN A 278 1.79 -0.34 13.96
CA GLN A 278 1.94 0.43 15.19
C GLN A 278 2.66 -0.37 16.29
N ARG A 279 2.36 -1.66 16.45
CA ARG A 279 3.08 -2.55 17.39
C ARG A 279 4.57 -2.61 17.06
N LEU A 280 4.92 -2.84 15.80
CA LEU A 280 6.33 -2.90 15.39
C LEU A 280 7.06 -1.56 15.55
N ILE A 281 6.36 -0.44 15.37
CA ILE A 281 6.90 0.91 15.64
C ILE A 281 7.17 1.09 17.13
N ALA A 282 6.18 0.82 17.97
CA ALA A 282 6.27 0.97 19.42
C ALA A 282 7.41 0.13 20.02
N GLU A 283 7.63 -1.08 19.51
CA GLU A 283 8.70 -1.98 19.94
C GLU A 283 10.07 -1.71 19.27
N GLY A 284 10.17 -0.68 18.39
CA GLY A 284 11.40 -0.37 17.65
C GLY A 284 11.80 -1.42 16.63
N LEU A 285 10.86 -2.27 16.19
CA LEU A 285 11.11 -3.41 15.29
C LEU A 285 10.69 -3.15 13.84
N ARG A 286 10.09 -2.00 13.55
CA ARG A 286 9.50 -1.74 12.23
C ARG A 286 10.50 -1.88 11.06
N PHE A 287 11.75 -1.49 11.27
CA PHE A 287 12.79 -1.63 10.25
C PHE A 287 13.36 -3.05 10.13
N ASN A 288 13.01 -3.93 11.05
CA ASN A 288 13.47 -5.32 11.01
C ASN A 288 12.55 -6.22 10.20
N ALA A 289 11.37 -5.73 9.79
CA ALA A 289 10.40 -6.55 9.07
C ALA A 289 9.74 -5.80 7.91
N SER A 290 9.47 -6.54 6.84
CA SER A 290 8.52 -6.18 5.79
C SER A 290 7.22 -6.96 5.98
N ILE A 291 6.08 -6.29 5.82
CA ILE A 291 4.74 -6.87 5.95
C ILE A 291 4.19 -7.10 4.55
N ILE A 292 3.95 -8.34 4.17
CA ILE A 292 3.19 -8.69 2.97
C ILE A 292 1.77 -9.05 3.38
N VAL A 293 0.82 -8.48 2.70
CA VAL A 293 -0.60 -8.79 2.85
C VAL A 293 -1.04 -9.74 1.76
N GLU A 294 -1.47 -10.93 2.13
CA GLU A 294 -2.12 -11.87 1.25
C GLU A 294 -3.61 -11.94 1.61
N SER A 295 -4.45 -11.23 0.86
CA SER A 295 -5.83 -11.01 1.29
C SER A 295 -6.84 -11.02 0.16
N GLY A 296 -8.01 -11.60 0.43
CA GLY A 296 -9.17 -11.51 -0.43
C GLY A 296 -9.89 -10.16 -0.38
N GLN A 297 -9.60 -9.31 0.61
CA GLN A 297 -10.22 -7.99 0.76
C GLN A 297 -9.63 -6.95 -0.21
N VAL A 298 -8.61 -7.31 -0.99
CA VAL A 298 -7.96 -6.42 -1.98
C VAL A 298 -8.60 -6.62 -3.35
N ALA A 299 -9.41 -5.66 -3.81
CA ALA A 299 -10.15 -5.73 -5.07
C ALA A 299 -9.79 -4.62 -6.06
N SER A 300 -9.31 -3.47 -5.59
CA SER A 300 -9.07 -2.27 -6.41
C SER A 300 -7.73 -1.61 -6.05
N SER A 301 -7.32 -0.64 -6.85
CA SER A 301 -6.13 0.17 -6.56
C SER A 301 -6.25 0.95 -5.25
N HIS A 302 -7.46 1.32 -4.84
CA HIS A 302 -7.70 1.97 -3.55
C HIS A 302 -7.39 1.04 -2.37
N HIS A 303 -7.81 -0.24 -2.45
CA HIS A 303 -7.45 -1.23 -1.43
C HIS A 303 -5.93 -1.47 -1.37
N VAL A 304 -5.26 -1.53 -2.52
CA VAL A 304 -3.79 -1.61 -2.59
C VAL A 304 -3.16 -0.39 -1.91
N SER A 305 -3.59 0.82 -2.28
CA SER A 305 -3.05 2.07 -1.75
C SER A 305 -3.25 2.19 -0.24
N THR A 306 -4.44 1.82 0.28
CA THR A 306 -4.70 1.86 1.73
C THR A 306 -3.86 0.84 2.48
N ALA A 307 -3.74 -0.40 1.99
CA ALA A 307 -2.89 -1.40 2.63
C ALA A 307 -1.42 -0.94 2.71
N LEU A 308 -0.86 -0.42 1.61
CA LEU A 308 0.51 0.11 1.58
C LEU A 308 0.65 1.33 2.48
N GLY A 309 -0.31 2.26 2.42
CA GLY A 309 -0.28 3.50 3.20
C GLY A 309 -0.32 3.26 4.70
N PHE A 310 -0.97 2.20 5.17
CA PHE A 310 -0.98 1.82 6.59
C PHE A 310 0.15 0.87 7.00
N GLY A 311 1.05 0.51 6.09
CA GLY A 311 2.29 -0.17 6.46
C GLY A 311 2.58 -1.50 5.78
N ALA A 312 1.70 -2.01 4.92
CA ALA A 312 2.06 -3.17 4.09
C ALA A 312 3.19 -2.80 3.11
N SER A 313 4.16 -3.68 2.97
CA SER A 313 5.27 -3.51 2.02
C SER A 313 4.92 -4.05 0.63
N ALA A 314 4.01 -5.02 0.57
CA ALA A 314 3.45 -5.57 -0.66
C ALA A 314 2.09 -6.23 -0.38
N VAL A 315 1.33 -6.45 -1.44
CA VAL A 315 0.01 -7.10 -1.39
C VAL A 315 -0.10 -8.20 -2.44
N MET A 316 -0.79 -9.30 -2.11
CA MET A 316 -1.19 -10.34 -3.04
C MET A 316 -2.72 -10.50 -2.97
N PRO A 317 -3.47 -10.14 -4.03
CA PRO A 317 -4.92 -10.08 -4.02
C PRO A 317 -5.56 -11.45 -4.27
N LEU A 318 -5.90 -12.20 -3.20
CA LEU A 318 -6.48 -13.55 -3.30
C LEU A 318 -7.81 -13.59 -4.06
N SER A 319 -8.70 -12.63 -3.84
CA SER A 319 -10.00 -12.58 -4.53
C SER A 319 -9.85 -12.38 -6.02
N VAL A 320 -8.87 -11.59 -6.45
CA VAL A 320 -8.58 -11.35 -7.87
C VAL A 320 -8.09 -12.64 -8.54
N VAL A 321 -7.23 -13.40 -7.85
CA VAL A 321 -6.76 -14.71 -8.31
C VAL A 321 -7.94 -15.68 -8.44
N ALA A 322 -8.79 -15.77 -7.40
CA ALA A 322 -9.97 -16.62 -7.41
C ALA A 322 -10.97 -16.20 -8.52
N ARG A 323 -11.15 -14.89 -8.76
CA ARG A 323 -12.01 -14.39 -9.84
C ARG A 323 -11.43 -14.71 -11.22
N ALA A 324 -10.12 -14.65 -11.40
CA ALA A 324 -9.48 -15.05 -12.64
C ALA A 324 -9.66 -16.55 -12.91
N GLN A 325 -9.52 -17.39 -11.88
CA GLN A 325 -9.76 -18.83 -11.97
C GLN A 325 -11.22 -19.17 -12.30
N ASP A 326 -12.17 -18.43 -11.78
CA ASP A 326 -13.60 -18.59 -12.06
C ASP A 326 -13.96 -18.19 -13.50
N LYS A 327 -13.33 -17.13 -14.04
CA LYS A 327 -13.66 -16.58 -15.36
C LYS A 327 -12.91 -17.15 -16.54
N TYR A 328 -11.70 -17.64 -16.34
CA TYR A 328 -10.81 -18.08 -17.40
C TYR A 328 -10.48 -19.57 -17.26
N ALA A 329 -10.69 -20.33 -18.36
CA ALA A 329 -10.58 -21.78 -18.32
C ALA A 329 -9.13 -22.29 -18.27
N SER A 330 -8.20 -21.60 -18.93
CA SER A 330 -6.79 -22.02 -18.97
C SER A 330 -5.92 -21.31 -17.92
N ALA A 331 -4.94 -22.00 -17.38
CA ALA A 331 -3.96 -21.39 -16.48
C ALA A 331 -3.18 -20.24 -17.13
N GLU A 332 -2.96 -20.31 -18.45
CA GLU A 332 -2.30 -19.25 -19.20
C GLU A 332 -3.16 -17.99 -19.27
N ASP A 333 -4.45 -18.11 -19.58
CA ASP A 333 -5.39 -16.98 -19.61
C ASP A 333 -5.58 -16.37 -18.22
N GLN A 334 -5.64 -17.21 -17.17
CA GLN A 334 -5.69 -16.76 -15.76
C GLN A 334 -4.46 -15.91 -15.41
N ALA A 335 -3.27 -16.40 -15.73
CA ALA A 335 -2.03 -15.68 -15.49
C ALA A 335 -1.95 -14.37 -16.29
N ALA A 336 -2.39 -14.38 -17.53
CA ALA A 336 -2.45 -13.19 -18.38
C ALA A 336 -3.43 -12.14 -17.82
N ALA A 337 -4.59 -12.55 -17.33
CA ALA A 337 -5.57 -11.67 -16.72
C ALA A 337 -5.06 -11.06 -15.41
N ILE A 338 -4.45 -11.87 -14.53
CA ILE A 338 -3.83 -11.40 -13.28
C ILE A 338 -2.73 -10.38 -13.60
N LYS A 339 -1.89 -10.63 -14.60
CA LYS A 339 -0.85 -9.70 -15.03
C LYS A 339 -1.42 -8.35 -15.52
N LYS A 340 -2.56 -8.37 -16.21
CA LYS A 340 -3.27 -7.14 -16.59
C LYS A 340 -3.78 -6.38 -15.37
N TYR A 341 -4.37 -7.07 -14.40
CA TYR A 341 -4.81 -6.46 -13.14
C TYR A 341 -3.64 -5.78 -12.41
N VAL A 342 -2.52 -6.50 -12.23
CA VAL A 342 -1.30 -5.95 -11.61
C VAL A 342 -0.87 -4.66 -12.31
N LYS A 343 -0.76 -4.68 -13.64
CA LYS A 343 -0.40 -3.49 -14.44
C LYS A 343 -1.38 -2.32 -14.26
N GLY A 344 -2.68 -2.61 -14.14
CA GLY A 344 -3.70 -1.60 -13.84
C GLY A 344 -3.49 -0.95 -12.48
N CYS A 345 -3.24 -1.76 -11.44
CA CYS A 345 -2.94 -1.28 -10.10
C CYS A 345 -1.63 -0.48 -10.04
N GLU A 346 -0.57 -0.95 -10.70
CA GLU A 346 0.71 -0.24 -10.78
C GLU A 346 0.55 1.17 -11.35
N LYS A 347 -0.18 1.28 -12.47
CA LYS A 347 -0.46 2.57 -13.10
C LYS A 347 -1.28 3.49 -12.19
N ALA A 348 -2.27 2.97 -11.49
CA ALA A 348 -3.07 3.74 -10.56
C ALA A 348 -2.26 4.16 -9.32
N LEU A 349 -1.42 3.28 -8.77
CA LEU A 349 -0.54 3.57 -7.65
C LEU A 349 0.48 4.68 -8.00
N MET A 350 1.11 4.62 -9.19
CA MET A 350 2.01 5.68 -9.64
C MET A 350 1.29 7.03 -9.73
N LYS A 351 0.07 7.08 -10.24
CA LYS A 351 -0.73 8.32 -10.25
C LYS A 351 -1.05 8.82 -8.85
N THR A 352 -1.38 7.94 -7.92
CA THR A 352 -1.61 8.27 -6.52
C THR A 352 -0.35 8.85 -5.89
N MET A 353 0.80 8.19 -6.06
CA MET A 353 2.09 8.66 -5.59
C MET A 353 2.45 10.03 -6.18
N GLY A 354 2.23 10.22 -7.48
CA GLY A 354 2.49 11.49 -8.16
C GLY A 354 1.65 12.65 -7.60
N LYS A 355 0.37 12.39 -7.26
CA LYS A 355 -0.51 13.38 -6.62
C LYS A 355 -0.11 13.70 -5.17
N VAL A 356 0.46 12.74 -4.46
CA VAL A 356 1.03 12.95 -3.12
C VAL A 356 2.40 13.65 -3.20
N GLY A 357 3.10 13.52 -4.32
CA GLY A 357 4.43 14.09 -4.54
C GLY A 357 5.57 13.13 -4.20
N LEU A 358 5.34 11.81 -4.28
CA LEU A 358 6.32 10.76 -3.99
C LEU A 358 6.82 10.09 -5.26
N CYS A 359 8.12 9.78 -5.30
CA CYS A 359 8.77 9.10 -6.44
C CYS A 359 9.01 7.62 -6.21
N THR A 360 8.93 7.13 -4.98
CA THR A 360 9.21 5.73 -4.64
C THR A 360 8.08 5.09 -3.86
N ALA A 361 7.73 3.84 -4.16
CA ALA A 361 6.75 3.09 -3.38
C ALA A 361 7.18 2.92 -1.91
N GLU A 362 8.47 2.79 -1.65
CA GLU A 362 8.99 2.70 -0.27
C GLU A 362 8.71 3.94 0.58
N SER A 363 8.61 5.12 -0.04
CA SER A 363 8.24 6.36 0.66
C SER A 363 6.72 6.47 0.90
N TYR A 364 5.92 5.73 0.13
CA TYR A 364 4.47 5.66 0.31
C TYR A 364 4.07 4.69 1.43
N ILE A 365 4.85 3.63 1.63
CA ILE A 365 4.59 2.60 2.64
C ILE A 365 4.61 3.19 4.05
N GLY A 366 3.49 3.07 4.77
CA GLY A 366 3.33 3.60 6.13
C GLY A 366 3.25 5.12 6.22
N GLY A 367 3.04 5.82 5.10
CA GLY A 367 2.96 7.28 5.07
C GLY A 367 1.61 7.85 5.52
N GLU A 368 0.59 7.00 5.65
CA GLU A 368 -0.75 7.36 6.15
C GLU A 368 -1.36 8.59 5.45
N PHE A 369 -1.21 8.69 4.12
CA PHE A 369 -1.68 9.83 3.31
C PHE A 369 -3.19 9.80 3.07
N PHE A 370 -3.97 9.67 4.13
CA PHE A 370 -5.44 9.54 4.07
C PHE A 370 -6.13 10.51 5.03
N GLU A 371 -7.37 10.80 4.71
CA GLU A 371 -8.33 11.45 5.60
C GLU A 371 -9.40 10.43 5.99
N PRO A 372 -9.76 10.34 7.28
CA PRO A 372 -10.86 9.49 7.71
C PRO A 372 -12.21 10.13 7.32
N ASN A 373 -13.07 9.32 6.68
CA ASN A 373 -14.42 9.71 6.25
C ASN A 373 -15.45 9.18 7.26
N PHE A 374 -15.98 10.04 8.10
CA PHE A 374 -16.94 9.67 9.12
C PHE A 374 -16.53 8.43 9.93
N PHE A 375 -15.25 8.38 10.27
CA PHE A 375 -14.59 7.28 10.98
C PHE A 375 -13.85 7.88 12.17
N ASP A 376 -14.29 7.56 13.40
CA ASP A 376 -13.79 8.21 14.61
C ASP A 376 -12.42 7.63 15.04
N THR A 377 -11.38 8.18 14.48
CA THR A 377 -9.98 7.87 14.85
C THR A 377 -9.48 8.71 16.02
N ASN A 378 -10.30 9.61 16.59
CA ASN A 378 -9.89 10.48 17.70
C ASN A 378 -10.12 9.84 19.07
N SER A 379 -10.93 8.78 19.14
CA SER A 379 -11.33 8.19 20.41
C SER A 379 -11.35 6.65 20.38
N GLY A 380 -11.36 6.05 21.57
CA GLY A 380 -11.48 4.61 21.76
C GLY A 380 -10.36 3.81 21.10
N LYS A 381 -10.64 2.58 20.74
CA LYS A 381 -9.67 1.65 20.15
C LYS A 381 -9.12 2.07 18.79
N LEU A 382 -9.90 2.83 18.02
CA LEU A 382 -9.41 3.29 16.71
C LEU A 382 -8.29 4.32 16.83
N ALA A 383 -8.25 5.11 17.91
CA ALA A 383 -7.15 6.02 18.17
C ALA A 383 -5.81 5.30 18.42
N ASP A 384 -5.86 4.10 19.00
CA ASP A 384 -4.66 3.28 19.23
C ASP A 384 -4.09 2.72 17.90
N PHE A 385 -4.97 2.36 16.97
CA PHE A 385 -4.57 1.80 15.67
C PHE A 385 -4.21 2.88 14.64
N PHE A 386 -4.81 4.07 14.74
CA PHE A 386 -4.64 5.18 13.81
C PHE A 386 -4.19 6.48 14.52
N PRO A 387 -3.08 6.46 15.29
CA PRO A 387 -2.70 7.58 16.17
C PRO A 387 -2.35 8.88 15.41
N ASN A 388 -2.01 8.77 14.12
CA ASN A 388 -1.63 9.91 13.28
C ASN A 388 -2.79 10.46 12.45
N MET A 389 -4.00 9.89 12.59
CA MET A 389 -5.17 10.31 11.85
C MET A 389 -6.10 11.13 12.72
N ASN A 390 -6.42 12.33 12.27
CA ASN A 390 -7.38 13.20 12.94
C ASN A 390 -8.71 13.20 12.16
N ALA A 391 -9.78 12.72 12.80
CA ALA A 391 -11.14 12.73 12.24
C ALA A 391 -11.79 14.09 12.53
N PRO A 392 -11.92 14.99 11.56
CA PRO A 392 -12.44 16.35 11.82
C PRO A 392 -13.90 16.37 12.24
N VAL A 393 -14.66 15.35 11.89
CA VAL A 393 -16.11 15.26 12.14
C VAL A 393 -16.46 14.11 13.09
N GLY A 394 -15.53 13.19 13.38
CA GLY A 394 -15.83 11.93 14.05
C GLY A 394 -16.57 10.96 13.11
N GLY A 395 -17.39 10.08 13.65
CA GLY A 395 -18.17 9.12 12.84
C GLY A 395 -18.38 7.79 13.54
N VAL A 396 -18.33 6.69 12.75
CA VAL A 396 -18.50 5.33 13.27
C VAL A 396 -17.27 4.89 14.06
N GLY A 397 -17.50 4.12 15.11
CA GLY A 397 -16.47 3.62 16.01
C GLY A 397 -16.06 2.18 15.71
N PHE A 398 -15.26 1.62 16.59
CA PHE A 398 -14.73 0.25 16.50
C PHE A 398 -15.84 -0.80 16.45
N GLU A 399 -16.92 -0.62 17.23
CA GLU A 399 -18.06 -1.54 17.30
C GLU A 399 -18.77 -1.71 15.95
N THR A 400 -18.82 -0.66 15.14
CA THR A 400 -19.39 -0.72 13.78
C THR A 400 -18.50 -1.58 12.85
N VAL A 401 -17.18 -1.46 12.95
CA VAL A 401 -16.25 -2.28 12.20
C VAL A 401 -16.38 -3.75 12.59
N VAL A 402 -16.47 -4.03 13.89
CA VAL A 402 -16.69 -5.39 14.42
C VAL A 402 -18.01 -5.96 13.89
N LYS A 403 -19.11 -5.22 14.04
CA LYS A 403 -20.42 -5.65 13.55
C LYS A 403 -20.38 -5.96 12.06
N SER A 404 -19.81 -5.08 11.26
CA SER A 404 -19.69 -5.27 9.82
C SER A 404 -18.91 -6.56 9.47
N ALA A 405 -17.79 -6.82 10.14
CA ALA A 405 -17.00 -8.03 9.91
C ALA A 405 -17.80 -9.33 10.22
N PHE A 406 -18.57 -9.33 11.30
CA PHE A 406 -19.45 -10.46 11.66
C PHE A 406 -20.61 -10.64 10.68
N ASP A 407 -21.29 -9.56 10.33
CA ASP A 407 -22.47 -9.58 9.46
C ASP A 407 -22.12 -10.08 8.05
N TRP A 408 -21.04 -9.56 7.47
CA TRP A 408 -20.57 -9.97 6.14
C TRP A 408 -20.16 -11.45 6.11
N HIS A 409 -19.47 -11.92 7.14
CA HIS A 409 -19.12 -13.34 7.23
C HIS A 409 -20.36 -14.23 7.41
N THR A 410 -21.30 -13.82 8.27
CA THR A 410 -22.59 -14.53 8.43
C THR A 410 -23.36 -14.60 7.11
N HIS A 411 -23.41 -13.49 6.38
CA HIS A 411 -24.06 -13.46 5.06
C HIS A 411 -23.36 -14.37 4.06
N ALA A 412 -22.02 -14.41 4.06
CA ALA A 412 -21.24 -15.28 3.19
C ALA A 412 -21.64 -16.75 3.29
N LEU A 413 -22.00 -17.22 4.49
CA LEU A 413 -22.40 -18.62 4.69
C LEU A 413 -23.72 -18.99 4.02
N SER A 414 -24.56 -18.00 3.68
CA SER A 414 -25.84 -18.20 2.98
C SER A 414 -25.72 -18.12 1.45
N VAL A 415 -24.58 -17.69 0.91
CA VAL A 415 -24.35 -17.52 -0.53
C VAL A 415 -24.12 -18.88 -1.20
N ALA A 416 -24.87 -19.19 -2.25
CA ALA A 416 -24.70 -20.41 -3.04
C ALA A 416 -24.03 -20.14 -4.39
N GLU A 417 -24.43 -19.05 -5.08
CA GLU A 417 -23.98 -18.71 -6.43
C GLU A 417 -23.67 -17.20 -6.56
N GLU A 418 -23.12 -16.78 -7.71
CA GLU A 418 -22.80 -15.35 -7.95
C GLU A 418 -24.02 -14.43 -7.84
N GLY A 419 -25.20 -14.93 -8.17
CA GLY A 419 -26.46 -14.18 -8.08
C GLY A 419 -26.82 -13.76 -6.65
N ASP A 420 -26.39 -14.52 -5.66
CA ASP A 420 -26.64 -14.26 -4.23
C ASP A 420 -25.69 -13.21 -3.64
N ILE A 421 -24.60 -12.86 -4.35
CA ILE A 421 -23.66 -11.82 -3.90
C ILE A 421 -24.40 -10.48 -3.87
N PRO A 422 -24.30 -9.70 -2.77
CA PRO A 422 -25.03 -8.43 -2.65
C PRO A 422 -24.73 -7.45 -3.82
N LEU A 423 -25.79 -6.81 -4.31
CA LEU A 423 -25.70 -5.69 -5.26
C LEU A 423 -26.20 -4.44 -4.53
N LEU A 424 -25.28 -3.57 -4.15
CA LEU A 424 -25.55 -2.53 -3.14
C LEU A 424 -26.06 -1.21 -3.73
N GLY A 425 -25.89 -0.97 -5.03
CA GLY A 425 -26.28 0.29 -5.65
C GLY A 425 -25.30 1.43 -5.35
N LEU A 426 -24.03 1.14 -5.10
CA LEU A 426 -23.03 2.16 -4.74
C LEU A 426 -22.69 3.10 -5.89
N PHE A 427 -22.67 2.61 -7.13
CA PHE A 427 -22.34 3.41 -8.34
C PHE A 427 -23.58 3.90 -9.09
N LYS A 428 -24.72 3.26 -8.87
CA LYS A 428 -26.01 3.64 -9.46
C LYS A 428 -27.08 3.40 -8.41
N GLU A 429 -27.80 4.47 -8.06
CA GLU A 429 -28.89 4.39 -7.09
C GLU A 429 -29.92 3.31 -7.47
N ARG A 430 -30.35 2.56 -6.46
CA ARG A 430 -31.36 1.50 -6.53
C ARG A 430 -32.38 1.70 -5.42
N ASN A 431 -33.62 1.31 -5.65
CA ASN A 431 -34.69 1.43 -4.63
C ASN A 431 -34.42 0.61 -3.37
N ASP A 432 -33.66 -0.47 -3.52
CA ASP A 432 -33.31 -1.46 -2.46
C ASP A 432 -31.83 -1.42 -2.10
N GLY A 433 -31.11 -0.36 -2.47
CA GLY A 433 -29.68 -0.19 -2.25
C GLY A 433 -29.32 0.97 -1.35
N ALA A 434 -28.03 1.29 -1.33
CA ALA A 434 -27.49 2.41 -0.56
C ALA A 434 -28.07 3.75 -1.06
N GLY A 435 -28.49 4.60 -0.13
CA GLY A 435 -28.99 5.93 -0.45
C GLY A 435 -27.88 6.86 -0.95
N HIS A 436 -28.16 7.60 -2.02
CA HIS A 436 -27.23 8.59 -2.57
C HIS A 436 -27.55 9.99 -2.07
N SER A 437 -26.54 10.83 -1.85
CA SER A 437 -26.70 12.19 -1.33
C SER A 437 -27.52 13.10 -2.27
N TYR A 438 -27.49 12.82 -3.57
CA TYR A 438 -28.32 13.50 -4.61
C TYR A 438 -29.15 12.48 -5.37
N GLY A 439 -29.76 11.54 -4.65
CA GLY A 439 -30.63 10.54 -5.25
C GLY A 439 -31.94 11.16 -5.77
N LEU A 440 -32.66 10.39 -6.58
CA LEU A 440 -33.91 10.79 -7.22
C LEU A 440 -34.96 11.32 -6.22
N VAL A 441 -34.99 10.73 -5.03
CA VAL A 441 -35.91 11.14 -3.95
C VAL A 441 -35.54 12.53 -3.41
N ALA A 442 -34.27 12.82 -3.22
CA ALA A 442 -33.80 14.13 -2.78
C ALA A 442 -34.05 15.21 -3.82
N VAL A 443 -33.76 14.92 -5.09
CA VAL A 443 -34.00 15.86 -6.24
C VAL A 443 -35.48 16.18 -6.35
N ARG A 444 -36.37 15.18 -6.31
CA ARG A 444 -37.82 15.41 -6.35
C ARG A 444 -38.34 16.19 -5.16
N GLY A 445 -37.83 15.92 -3.95
CA GLY A 445 -38.19 16.69 -2.77
C GLY A 445 -37.80 18.15 -2.88
N PHE A 446 -36.69 18.49 -3.51
CA PHE A 446 -36.30 19.87 -3.81
C PHE A 446 -37.16 20.50 -4.90
N GLU A 447 -37.56 19.78 -5.95
CA GLU A 447 -38.48 20.26 -6.99
C GLU A 447 -39.85 20.57 -6.38
N ASP A 448 -40.36 19.69 -5.51
CA ASP A 448 -41.64 19.90 -4.82
C ASP A 448 -41.62 21.14 -3.90
N LEU A 449 -40.53 21.36 -3.17
CA LEU A 449 -40.35 22.54 -2.31
C LEU A 449 -40.20 23.85 -3.08
N THR A 450 -39.70 23.80 -4.30
CA THR A 450 -39.55 24.99 -5.17
C THR A 450 -40.78 25.29 -6.04
N ALA A 451 -41.73 24.35 -6.10
CA ALA A 451 -42.99 24.53 -6.82
C ALA A 451 -44.08 25.17 -5.99
N GLU A 452 -43.95 25.29 -4.66
CA GLU A 452 -44.78 26.05 -3.74
C GLU A 452 -44.27 27.50 -3.58
#